data_3948cd26ca0d8e8677398cc1baf9d4cc
#
_entry.id   3948cd26ca0d8e8677398cc1baf9d4cc
#
_cell.length_a   1.000
_cell.length_b   1.000
_cell.length_c   1.000
_cell.angle_alpha   90.00
_cell.angle_beta   90.00
_cell.angle_gamma   90.00
#
_symmetry.space_group_name_H-M   'P 1'
#
loop_
_entity.id
_entity.type
_entity.pdbx_description
1 polymer ?
#
loop_
_entity_poly.entity_id
_entity_poly.type
_entity_poly.pdbx_seq_one_letter_code
_entity_poly.pdbx_strand_id
1 'polypeptide(L)'
;MKIVPFQIPKSTEEAFRVQIDDVPHLYNHLHQHPEIQLTLIKESNGTLIAGDYVGPFHSGDVFVIGGNQAHVFRNEEKFFKKRSKAVAITVFFDETTFGENFWLLEEMKSLQQFLKNSSGGFRITGRKKKLLAEKLLSITNAKGIDRLIIFLEILKVLGNRKEMQPLTKPVIQRNIKSYDGNRLNKVIEFTFKEFQRPITLKEVSGLANLTPEAFCKYFKT
;
A
#
# COMPACT_ATOMS: atom_id res chain seq x y z
N MET A 1 -1.08 -15.23 -13.10
CA MET A 1 -2.10 -14.45 -12.35
C MET A 1 -1.86 -12.99 -12.67
N LYS A 2 -2.85 -12.27 -13.15
CA LYS A 2 -2.72 -10.84 -13.54
C LYS A 2 -2.38 -10.00 -12.33
N ILE A 3 -1.49 -8.93 -12.45
CA ILE A 3 -1.76 -7.74 -11.63
C ILE A 3 -3.14 -7.34 -12.07
N VAL A 4 -4.07 -7.66 -11.21
CA VAL A 4 -5.42 -7.20 -11.41
C VAL A 4 -5.34 -5.72 -11.07
N PRO A 5 -5.66 -4.79 -12.01
CA PRO A 5 -5.99 -3.45 -11.57
C PRO A 5 -7.06 -3.63 -10.51
N PHE A 6 -6.70 -3.41 -9.26
CA PHE A 6 -7.63 -3.57 -8.17
C PHE A 6 -8.49 -2.31 -8.18
N GLN A 7 -9.76 -2.45 -8.54
CA GLN A 7 -10.71 -1.36 -8.42
C GLN A 7 -11.17 -1.29 -6.97
N ILE A 8 -10.83 -0.22 -6.31
CA ILE A 8 -11.38 0.09 -4.99
C ILE A 8 -12.87 0.38 -5.18
N PRO A 9 -13.79 -0.42 -4.59
CA PRO A 9 -15.22 -0.16 -4.71
C PRO A 9 -15.55 1.16 -4.00
N LYS A 10 -15.64 2.25 -4.76
CA LYS A 10 -15.99 3.58 -4.26
C LYS A 10 -17.41 3.89 -4.73
N SER A 11 -18.27 4.27 -3.81
CA SER A 11 -19.56 4.86 -4.13
C SER A 11 -19.35 6.24 -4.77
N THR A 12 -20.20 6.62 -5.72
CA THR A 12 -20.17 7.97 -6.32
C THR A 12 -20.46 9.08 -5.31
N GLU A 13 -21.02 8.74 -4.17
CA GLU A 13 -21.38 9.66 -3.08
C GLU A 13 -20.28 9.78 -2.01
N GLU A 14 -19.23 8.96 -2.07
CA GLU A 14 -18.14 8.99 -1.11
C GLU A 14 -16.94 9.79 -1.64
N ALA A 15 -16.50 10.81 -0.89
CA ALA A 15 -15.27 11.53 -1.22
C ALA A 15 -14.03 10.62 -1.07
N PHE A 16 -14.01 9.77 -0.06
CA PHE A 16 -12.95 8.81 0.21
C PHE A 16 -13.53 7.49 0.73
N ARG A 17 -12.84 6.40 0.51
CA ARG A 17 -13.28 5.07 0.97
C ARG A 17 -12.62 4.71 2.30
N VAL A 18 -13.40 4.23 3.26
CA VAL A 18 -12.91 3.54 4.47
C VAL A 18 -13.25 2.07 4.34
N GLN A 19 -12.24 1.23 4.44
CA GLN A 19 -12.38 -0.24 4.38
C GLN A 19 -11.85 -0.85 5.67
N ILE A 20 -12.58 -1.82 6.19
CA ILE A 20 -12.16 -2.66 7.32
C ILE A 20 -12.04 -4.08 6.78
N ASP A 21 -10.83 -4.62 6.81
CA ASP A 21 -10.57 -6.01 6.52
C ASP A 21 -10.57 -6.76 7.86
N ASP A 22 -11.47 -7.70 8.05
CA ASP A 22 -11.51 -8.65 9.17
C ASP A 22 -11.61 -10.05 8.53
N VAL A 23 -10.46 -10.61 8.20
CA VAL A 23 -10.30 -11.75 7.31
C VAL A 23 -9.27 -12.75 7.87
N PRO A 24 -9.23 -14.01 7.41
CA PRO A 24 -8.20 -14.94 7.84
C PRO A 24 -6.77 -14.48 7.52
N HIS A 25 -6.58 -13.85 6.39
CA HIS A 25 -5.33 -13.23 5.93
C HIS A 25 -5.63 -12.04 5.02
N LEU A 26 -4.73 -11.07 4.96
CA LEU A 26 -4.84 -9.92 4.06
C LEU A 26 -4.76 -10.37 2.59
N TYR A 27 -5.17 -9.48 1.68
CA TYR A 27 -5.09 -9.75 0.24
C TYR A 27 -3.63 -10.00 -0.15
N ASN A 28 -3.34 -11.21 -0.65
CA ASN A 28 -1.97 -11.72 -0.81
C ASN A 28 -1.43 -11.68 -2.24
N HIS A 29 -2.10 -10.95 -3.13
CA HIS A 29 -1.64 -10.76 -4.51
C HIS A 29 -1.07 -9.36 -4.71
N LEU A 30 0.06 -9.28 -5.42
CA LEU A 30 0.63 -7.99 -5.81
C LEU A 30 -0.37 -7.25 -6.70
N HIS A 31 -0.74 -6.06 -6.31
CA HIS A 31 -1.74 -5.23 -6.99
C HIS A 31 -1.36 -3.76 -6.95
N GLN A 32 -2.05 -2.97 -7.74
CA GLN A 32 -1.95 -1.51 -7.74
C GLN A 32 -3.31 -0.89 -8.02
N HIS A 33 -3.51 0.32 -7.53
CA HIS A 33 -4.70 1.13 -7.76
C HIS A 33 -4.31 2.62 -7.75
N PRO A 34 -5.09 3.52 -8.37
CA PRO A 34 -4.74 4.94 -8.49
C PRO A 34 -4.75 5.69 -7.16
N GLU A 35 -5.53 5.24 -6.18
CA GLU A 35 -5.69 5.91 -4.90
C GLU A 35 -4.43 5.78 -4.02
N ILE A 36 -4.20 6.80 -3.19
CA ILE A 36 -3.30 6.71 -2.05
C ILE A 36 -4.00 5.87 -0.98
N GLN A 37 -3.28 4.93 -0.42
CA GLN A 37 -3.78 4.03 0.62
C GLN A 37 -3.09 4.35 1.95
N LEU A 38 -3.85 4.72 2.99
CA LEU A 38 -3.38 4.83 4.36
C LEU A 38 -3.92 3.67 5.17
N THR A 39 -3.05 2.77 5.62
CA THR A 39 -3.44 1.52 6.29
C THR A 39 -2.87 1.42 7.69
N LEU A 40 -3.73 1.16 8.66
CA LEU A 40 -3.39 0.66 10.00
C LEU A 40 -3.49 -0.88 10.00
N ILE A 41 -2.40 -1.55 10.31
CA ILE A 41 -2.41 -2.98 10.63
C ILE A 41 -2.84 -3.14 12.08
N LYS A 42 -4.13 -3.44 12.31
CA LYS A 42 -4.66 -3.59 13.67
C LYS A 42 -4.23 -4.92 14.29
N GLU A 43 -4.35 -6.01 13.52
CA GLU A 43 -4.01 -7.36 13.97
C GLU A 43 -3.50 -8.16 12.76
N SER A 44 -2.22 -8.20 12.58
CA SER A 44 -1.56 -9.02 11.55
C SER A 44 -0.04 -8.85 11.61
N ASN A 45 0.69 -9.80 10.98
CA ASN A 45 2.11 -9.64 10.66
C ASN A 45 2.47 -10.36 9.38
N GLY A 46 3.59 -9.92 8.80
CA GLY A 46 4.08 -10.48 7.55
C GLY A 46 5.12 -9.59 6.89
N THR A 47 5.19 -9.68 5.58
CA THR A 47 6.09 -8.90 4.74
C THR A 47 5.30 -7.97 3.82
N LEU A 48 5.60 -6.67 3.89
CA LEU A 48 5.15 -5.68 2.92
C LEU A 48 6.14 -5.64 1.76
N ILE A 49 5.62 -5.77 0.55
CA ILE A 49 6.32 -5.42 -0.69
C ILE A 49 5.61 -4.19 -1.24
N ALA A 50 6.35 -3.12 -1.52
CA ALA A 50 5.81 -1.89 -2.08
C ALA A 50 6.85 -1.25 -3.01
N GLY A 51 6.65 -1.35 -4.33
CA GLY A 51 7.70 -1.03 -5.30
C GLY A 51 8.93 -1.92 -5.11
N ASP A 52 10.10 -1.33 -4.84
CA ASP A 52 11.36 -2.00 -4.54
C ASP A 52 11.60 -2.22 -3.02
N TYR A 53 10.68 -1.78 -2.18
CA TYR A 53 10.73 -2.03 -0.74
C TYR A 53 10.26 -3.43 -0.40
N VAL A 54 11.04 -4.14 0.41
CA VAL A 54 10.66 -5.40 1.05
C VAL A 54 11.02 -5.33 2.53
N GLY A 55 10.04 -5.42 3.40
CA GLY A 55 10.29 -5.33 4.84
C GLY A 55 9.11 -5.82 5.69
N PRO A 56 9.33 -6.07 6.98
CA PRO A 56 8.31 -6.60 7.86
C PRO A 56 7.23 -5.57 8.18
N PHE A 57 6.01 -6.05 8.38
CA PHE A 57 4.94 -5.32 9.05
C PHE A 57 4.40 -6.09 10.26
N HIS A 58 3.94 -5.35 11.26
CA HIS A 58 3.42 -5.89 12.52
C HIS A 58 2.15 -5.15 12.94
N SER A 59 1.41 -5.74 13.85
CA SER A 59 0.27 -5.08 14.50
C SER A 59 0.68 -3.73 15.09
N GLY A 60 -0.13 -2.72 14.87
CA GLY A 60 0.09 -1.33 15.24
C GLY A 60 0.88 -0.51 14.21
N ASP A 61 1.41 -1.11 13.15
CA ASP A 61 2.08 -0.35 12.09
C ASP A 61 1.09 0.43 11.22
N VAL A 62 1.52 1.60 10.77
CA VAL A 62 0.77 2.45 9.86
C VAL A 62 1.64 2.72 8.63
N PHE A 63 1.06 2.49 7.47
CA PHE A 63 1.71 2.69 6.17
C PHE A 63 0.90 3.61 5.27
N VAL A 64 1.59 4.39 4.47
CA VAL A 64 1.06 5.05 3.29
C VAL A 64 1.60 4.32 2.07
N ILE A 65 0.74 3.86 1.19
CA ILE A 65 1.10 3.35 -0.14
C ILE A 65 0.71 4.43 -1.15
N GLY A 66 1.61 4.75 -2.06
CA GLY A 66 1.36 5.76 -3.08
C GLY A 66 0.38 5.29 -4.16
N GLY A 67 -0.30 6.23 -4.79
CA GLY A 67 -1.13 5.90 -5.94
C GLY A 67 -0.33 5.22 -7.05
N ASN A 68 -0.88 4.17 -7.64
CA ASN A 68 -0.24 3.32 -8.64
C ASN A 68 1.06 2.62 -8.20
N GLN A 69 1.38 2.61 -6.91
CA GLN A 69 2.48 1.82 -6.37
C GLN A 69 2.07 0.36 -6.26
N ALA A 70 2.75 -0.53 -7.00
CA ALA A 70 2.52 -1.96 -6.87
C ALA A 70 2.88 -2.44 -5.47
N HIS A 71 1.95 -3.11 -4.78
CA HIS A 71 2.14 -3.52 -3.40
C HIS A 71 1.37 -4.78 -3.00
N VAL A 72 1.82 -5.41 -1.92
CA VAL A 72 1.12 -6.52 -1.24
C VAL A 72 1.53 -6.61 0.22
N PHE A 73 0.55 -6.80 1.10
CA PHE A 73 0.76 -7.20 2.50
C PHE A 73 0.64 -8.72 2.60
N ARG A 74 1.78 -9.40 2.52
CA ARG A 74 1.82 -10.87 2.55
C ARG A 74 1.97 -11.36 3.99
N ASN A 75 0.96 -12.06 4.46
CA ASN A 75 0.97 -12.64 5.79
C ASN A 75 1.98 -13.79 5.93
N GLU A 76 2.44 -14.04 7.17
CA GLU A 76 3.17 -15.24 7.54
C GLU A 76 2.31 -16.50 7.34
N GLU A 77 2.96 -17.66 7.14
CA GLU A 77 2.27 -18.93 6.88
C GLU A 77 1.21 -19.31 7.94
N LYS A 78 1.41 -18.90 9.19
CA LYS A 78 0.44 -19.17 10.26
C LYS A 78 -0.95 -18.57 9.98
N PHE A 79 -1.05 -17.48 9.22
CA PHE A 79 -2.32 -16.84 8.84
C PHE A 79 -3.11 -17.61 7.79
N PHE A 80 -2.50 -18.57 7.11
CA PHE A 80 -3.20 -19.47 6.17
C PHE A 80 -3.74 -20.73 6.80
N LYS A 81 -3.54 -20.91 8.13
CA LYS A 81 -4.10 -22.00 8.91
C LYS A 81 -5.50 -21.66 9.41
N LYS A 82 -6.30 -22.69 9.75
CA LYS A 82 -7.64 -22.50 10.32
C LYS A 82 -7.59 -21.64 11.59
N ARG A 83 -8.54 -20.69 11.75
CA ARG A 83 -8.70 -19.76 12.88
C ARG A 83 -7.70 -18.60 12.95
N SER A 84 -7.00 -18.29 11.89
CA SER A 84 -6.21 -17.04 11.82
C SER A 84 -7.11 -15.86 11.60
N LYS A 85 -6.69 -14.69 12.11
CA LYS A 85 -7.39 -13.43 11.98
C LYS A 85 -6.40 -12.33 11.63
N ALA A 86 -6.67 -11.61 10.55
CA ALA A 86 -5.95 -10.41 10.15
C ALA A 86 -6.94 -9.24 10.09
N VAL A 87 -6.62 -8.15 10.77
CA VAL A 87 -7.48 -6.96 10.80
C VAL A 87 -6.67 -5.75 10.35
N ALA A 88 -7.16 -5.07 9.33
CA ALA A 88 -6.62 -3.81 8.84
C ALA A 88 -7.74 -2.77 8.66
N ILE A 89 -7.39 -1.50 8.86
CA ILE A 89 -8.25 -0.36 8.58
C ILE A 89 -7.55 0.49 7.56
N THR A 90 -8.19 0.72 6.42
CA THR A 90 -7.61 1.44 5.30
C THR A 90 -8.51 2.60 4.87
N VAL A 91 -7.88 3.75 4.63
CA VAL A 91 -8.51 4.90 3.98
C VAL A 91 -7.87 5.06 2.60
N PHE A 92 -8.72 5.05 1.55
CA PHE A 92 -8.33 5.30 0.17
C PHE A 92 -8.81 6.67 -0.27
N PHE A 93 -7.95 7.45 -0.87
CA PHE A 93 -8.24 8.79 -1.40
C PHE A 93 -7.26 9.15 -2.53
N ASP A 94 -7.60 10.14 -3.30
CA ASP A 94 -6.78 10.65 -4.41
C ASP A 94 -6.89 12.19 -4.53
N GLU A 95 -6.17 12.75 -5.49
CA GLU A 95 -6.19 14.20 -5.75
C GLU A 95 -7.55 14.71 -6.27
N THR A 96 -8.45 13.82 -6.71
CA THR A 96 -9.79 14.18 -7.17
C THR A 96 -10.82 14.20 -6.06
N THR A 97 -10.46 13.73 -4.86
CA THR A 97 -11.34 13.52 -3.71
C THR A 97 -12.26 14.72 -3.39
N PHE A 98 -11.75 15.96 -3.51
CA PHE A 98 -12.52 17.20 -3.27
C PHE A 98 -12.54 18.13 -4.49
N GLY A 99 -12.15 17.64 -5.65
CA GLY A 99 -11.94 18.45 -6.84
C GLY A 99 -10.61 19.23 -6.83
N GLU A 100 -10.17 19.63 -8.01
CA GLU A 100 -8.82 20.22 -8.20
C GLU A 100 -8.61 21.49 -7.37
N ASN A 101 -9.63 22.37 -7.31
CA ASN A 101 -9.51 23.66 -6.62
C ASN A 101 -9.27 23.52 -5.11
N PHE A 102 -9.73 22.46 -4.48
CA PHE A 102 -9.51 22.24 -3.05
C PHE A 102 -8.02 22.10 -2.71
N TRP A 103 -7.28 21.38 -3.53
CA TRP A 103 -5.86 21.14 -3.29
C TRP A 103 -4.98 22.35 -3.60
N LEU A 104 -5.51 23.34 -4.35
CA LEU A 104 -4.80 24.60 -4.69
C LEU A 104 -4.92 25.67 -3.60
N LEU A 105 -5.74 25.46 -2.58
CA LEU A 105 -5.86 26.39 -1.45
C LEU A 105 -4.51 26.58 -0.74
N GLU A 106 -4.26 27.76 -0.23
CA GLU A 106 -3.05 28.12 0.53
C GLU A 106 -2.84 27.18 1.72
N GLU A 107 -3.91 26.84 2.41
CA GLU A 107 -3.95 25.95 3.58
C GLU A 107 -3.51 24.52 3.23
N MET A 108 -3.58 24.14 1.95
CA MET A 108 -3.24 22.80 1.46
C MET A 108 -1.78 22.66 1.00
N LYS A 109 -0.97 23.71 1.04
CA LYS A 109 0.44 23.70 0.57
C LYS A 109 1.27 22.54 1.14
N SER A 110 1.13 22.26 2.43
CA SER A 110 1.85 21.15 3.07
C SER A 110 1.38 19.79 2.55
N LEU A 111 0.10 19.66 2.22
CA LEU A 111 -0.50 18.46 1.65
C LEU A 111 -0.13 18.29 0.17
N GLN A 112 -0.07 19.35 -0.62
CA GLN A 112 0.44 19.26 -2.00
C GLN A 112 1.84 18.65 -2.03
N GLN A 113 2.71 19.06 -1.09
CA GLN A 113 4.04 18.48 -0.98
C GLN A 113 4.01 17.01 -0.53
N PHE A 114 3.09 16.63 0.35
CA PHE A 114 2.85 15.22 0.71
C PHE A 114 2.41 14.42 -0.50
N LEU A 115 1.40 14.87 -1.25
CA LEU A 115 0.87 14.20 -2.45
C LEU A 115 1.98 13.96 -3.49
N LYS A 116 2.77 14.98 -3.81
CA LYS A 116 3.92 14.87 -4.74
C LYS A 116 4.95 13.82 -4.32
N ASN A 117 5.12 13.58 -3.03
CA ASN A 117 6.12 12.64 -2.50
C ASN A 117 5.52 11.28 -2.11
N SER A 118 4.20 11.13 -2.17
CA SER A 118 3.52 9.91 -1.72
C SER A 118 3.75 8.71 -2.64
N SER A 119 4.17 8.93 -3.88
CA SER A 119 4.38 7.87 -4.87
C SER A 119 5.37 6.77 -4.43
N GLY A 120 6.30 7.08 -3.55
CA GLY A 120 7.25 6.12 -2.97
C GLY A 120 6.72 5.40 -1.71
N GLY A 121 5.56 5.80 -1.20
CA GLY A 121 5.02 5.30 0.07
C GLY A 121 5.84 5.68 1.30
N PHE A 122 5.25 5.47 2.48
CA PHE A 122 5.90 5.78 3.76
C PHE A 122 5.53 4.75 4.83
N ARG A 123 6.47 4.42 5.70
CA ARG A 123 6.20 3.85 7.01
C ARG A 123 6.08 4.99 8.01
N ILE A 124 4.99 5.05 8.75
CA ILE A 124 4.77 6.07 9.78
C ILE A 124 5.37 5.60 11.10
N THR A 125 6.07 6.50 11.79
CA THR A 125 6.80 6.18 13.03
C THR A 125 6.44 7.14 14.16
N GLY A 126 7.00 6.90 15.33
CA GLY A 126 6.96 7.81 16.47
C GLY A 126 5.56 8.15 16.97
N ARG A 127 5.37 9.40 17.38
CA ARG A 127 4.10 9.93 17.91
C ARG A 127 3.03 10.01 16.83
N LYS A 128 3.43 10.31 15.59
CA LYS A 128 2.54 10.37 14.43
C LYS A 128 1.83 9.04 14.18
N LYS A 129 2.53 7.90 14.34
CA LYS A 129 1.93 6.57 14.21
C LYS A 129 0.75 6.39 15.16
N LYS A 130 0.91 6.76 16.44
CA LYS A 130 -0.17 6.67 17.43
C LYS A 130 -1.36 7.55 17.06
N LEU A 131 -1.10 8.80 16.69
CA LEU A 131 -2.15 9.75 16.31
C LEU A 131 -2.93 9.29 15.08
N LEU A 132 -2.27 8.81 14.03
CA LEU A 132 -2.95 8.28 12.86
C LEU A 132 -3.71 6.99 13.15
N ALA A 133 -3.18 6.10 13.99
CA ALA A 133 -3.88 4.89 14.42
C ALA A 133 -5.18 5.23 15.16
N GLU A 134 -5.16 6.19 16.08
CA GLU A 134 -6.35 6.67 16.79
C GLU A 134 -7.40 7.24 15.82
N LYS A 135 -6.98 8.07 14.86
CA LYS A 135 -7.89 8.65 13.84
C LYS A 135 -8.47 7.57 12.91
N LEU A 136 -7.67 6.58 12.49
CA LEU A 136 -8.12 5.46 11.67
C LEU A 136 -9.11 4.56 12.43
N LEU A 137 -8.97 4.39 13.73
CA LEU A 137 -9.96 3.71 14.55
C LEU A 137 -11.25 4.54 14.69
N SER A 138 -11.14 5.84 14.91
CA SER A 138 -12.29 6.72 15.09
C SER A 138 -13.14 6.84 13.81
N ILE A 139 -12.51 6.93 12.64
CA ILE A 139 -13.19 7.12 11.35
C ILE A 139 -14.12 5.95 10.99
N THR A 140 -13.85 4.74 11.52
CA THR A 140 -14.68 3.56 11.23
C THR A 140 -16.11 3.66 11.77
N ASN A 141 -16.30 4.41 12.85
CA ASN A 141 -17.60 4.60 13.52
C ASN A 141 -18.26 5.94 13.19
N ALA A 142 -17.51 6.86 12.57
CA ALA A 142 -18.00 8.19 12.23
C ALA A 142 -18.86 8.19 10.96
N LYS A 143 -19.83 9.09 10.90
CA LYS A 143 -20.74 9.27 9.77
C LYS A 143 -20.85 10.75 9.38
N GLY A 144 -21.31 11.01 8.15
CA GLY A 144 -21.59 12.36 7.68
C GLY A 144 -20.40 13.31 7.87
N ILE A 145 -20.65 14.47 8.41
CA ILE A 145 -19.65 15.54 8.58
C ILE A 145 -18.52 15.16 9.55
N ASP A 146 -18.82 14.39 10.60
CA ASP A 146 -17.80 13.96 11.57
C ASP A 146 -16.76 13.06 10.91
N ARG A 147 -17.19 12.17 9.99
CA ARG A 147 -16.28 11.34 9.19
C ARG A 147 -15.35 12.20 8.31
N LEU A 148 -15.88 13.25 7.71
CA LEU A 148 -15.12 14.20 6.92
C LEU A 148 -14.13 14.99 7.78
N ILE A 149 -14.53 15.47 8.95
CA ILE A 149 -13.66 16.18 9.89
C ILE A 149 -12.48 15.29 10.29
N ILE A 150 -12.73 14.03 10.67
CA ILE A 150 -11.64 13.10 11.02
C ILE A 150 -10.70 12.87 9.84
N PHE A 151 -11.23 12.78 8.61
CA PHE A 151 -10.39 12.64 7.43
C PHE A 151 -9.50 13.88 7.20
N LEU A 152 -10.03 15.10 7.35
CA LEU A 152 -9.26 16.35 7.28
C LEU A 152 -8.17 16.40 8.37
N GLU A 153 -8.47 15.91 9.57
CA GLU A 153 -7.46 15.76 10.63
C GLU A 153 -6.36 14.77 10.27
N ILE A 154 -6.71 13.64 9.62
CA ILE A 154 -5.72 12.70 9.05
C ILE A 154 -4.82 13.42 8.04
N LEU A 155 -5.41 14.15 7.09
CA LEU A 155 -4.68 14.91 6.09
C LEU A 155 -3.75 15.95 6.74
N LYS A 156 -4.23 16.69 7.74
CA LYS A 156 -3.41 17.63 8.54
C LYS A 156 -2.16 16.95 9.13
N VAL A 157 -2.31 15.75 9.68
CA VAL A 157 -1.19 14.99 10.24
C VAL A 157 -0.22 14.55 9.15
N LEU A 158 -0.70 14.13 7.98
CA LEU A 158 0.10 13.71 6.83
C LEU A 158 0.87 14.90 6.19
N GLY A 159 0.34 16.10 6.24
CA GLY A 159 0.99 17.31 5.72
C GLY A 159 2.34 17.64 6.39
N ASN A 160 2.59 17.14 7.58
CA ASN A 160 3.87 17.29 8.26
C ASN A 160 4.77 16.07 7.97
N ARG A 161 5.97 16.27 7.41
CA ARG A 161 6.88 15.19 6.98
C ARG A 161 7.67 14.51 8.11
N LYS A 162 7.67 15.04 9.32
CA LYS A 162 8.35 14.40 10.46
C LYS A 162 7.75 13.03 10.74
N GLU A 163 8.58 12.09 11.19
CA GLU A 163 8.18 10.72 11.54
C GLU A 163 7.53 9.93 10.39
N MET A 164 7.95 10.22 9.15
CA MET A 164 7.59 9.49 7.94
C MET A 164 8.86 8.97 7.28
N GLN A 165 9.05 7.66 7.28
CA GLN A 165 10.18 7.00 6.65
C GLN A 165 9.77 6.56 5.24
N PRO A 166 10.40 7.09 4.16
CA PRO A 166 10.12 6.63 2.80
C PRO A 166 10.34 5.13 2.68
N LEU A 167 9.43 4.42 2.02
CA LEU A 167 9.62 3.02 1.67
C LEU A 167 10.58 2.90 0.48
N THR A 168 10.33 3.70 -0.57
CA THR A 168 11.17 3.74 -1.76
C THR A 168 11.52 5.18 -2.12
N LYS A 169 12.45 5.37 -3.03
CA LYS A 169 12.62 6.68 -3.68
C LYS A 169 11.36 6.97 -4.49
N PRO A 170 10.89 8.23 -4.57
CA PRO A 170 9.77 8.59 -5.43
C PRO A 170 10.04 8.10 -6.86
N VAL A 171 9.24 7.17 -7.33
CA VAL A 171 9.38 6.62 -8.67
C VAL A 171 8.58 7.52 -9.62
N ILE A 172 9.18 7.97 -10.71
CA ILE A 172 8.43 8.50 -11.86
C ILE A 172 7.47 7.39 -12.28
N GLN A 173 6.17 7.66 -12.21
CA GLN A 173 5.10 6.68 -12.45
C GLN A 173 5.37 5.92 -13.75
N ARG A 174 5.76 4.67 -13.64
CA ARG A 174 5.74 3.74 -14.76
C ARG A 174 4.45 2.94 -14.66
N ASN A 175 3.56 3.13 -15.63
CA ASN A 175 2.41 2.23 -15.79
C ASN A 175 2.94 0.82 -16.03
N ILE A 176 2.93 -0.01 -14.98
CA ILE A 176 3.26 -1.42 -15.11
C ILE A 176 2.17 -2.05 -15.98
N LYS A 177 2.53 -2.51 -17.16
CA LYS A 177 1.59 -3.22 -18.03
C LYS A 177 1.11 -4.48 -17.29
N SER A 178 -0.16 -4.81 -17.43
CA SER A 178 -0.78 -5.98 -16.76
C SER A 178 -0.02 -7.30 -16.96
N TYR A 179 0.69 -7.42 -18.06
CA TYR A 179 1.56 -8.55 -18.39
C TYR A 179 2.83 -8.64 -17.49
N ASP A 180 3.42 -7.51 -17.13
CA ASP A 180 4.64 -7.46 -16.33
C ASP A 180 4.38 -7.84 -14.87
N GLY A 181 3.22 -7.52 -14.38
CA GLY A 181 2.86 -7.90 -13.03
C GLY A 181 2.62 -9.39 -12.82
N ASN A 182 2.18 -10.12 -13.83
CA ASN A 182 2.06 -11.58 -13.74
C ASN A 182 3.42 -12.27 -13.59
N ARG A 183 4.43 -11.76 -14.29
CA ARG A 183 5.79 -12.25 -14.18
C ARG A 183 6.37 -11.99 -12.80
N LEU A 184 6.19 -10.77 -12.31
CA LEU A 184 6.69 -10.37 -11.01
C LEU A 184 6.02 -11.16 -9.87
N ASN A 185 4.69 -11.36 -9.92
CA ASN A 185 3.98 -12.17 -8.94
C ASN A 185 4.48 -13.62 -8.87
N LYS A 186 4.67 -14.28 -10.02
CA LYS A 186 5.20 -15.65 -10.06
C LYS A 186 6.58 -15.75 -9.41
N VAL A 187 7.45 -14.78 -9.69
CA VAL A 187 8.80 -14.74 -9.12
C VAL A 187 8.73 -14.51 -7.61
N ILE A 188 7.90 -13.58 -7.16
CA ILE A 188 7.72 -13.27 -5.73
C ILE A 188 7.14 -14.48 -4.99
N GLU A 189 6.06 -15.08 -5.49
CA GLU A 189 5.45 -16.27 -4.88
C GLU A 189 6.45 -17.43 -4.77
N PHE A 190 7.19 -17.69 -5.85
CA PHE A 190 8.22 -18.73 -5.84
C PHE A 190 9.32 -18.41 -4.84
N THR A 191 9.82 -17.17 -4.80
CA THR A 191 10.86 -16.76 -3.87
C THR A 191 10.42 -16.95 -2.42
N PHE A 192 9.19 -16.55 -2.08
CA PHE A 192 8.66 -16.76 -0.73
C PHE A 192 8.42 -18.24 -0.38
N LYS A 193 8.16 -19.08 -1.35
CA LYS A 193 7.99 -20.52 -1.12
C LYS A 193 9.33 -21.22 -0.92
N GLU A 194 10.36 -20.82 -1.67
CA GLU A 194 11.61 -21.55 -1.81
C GLU A 194 12.83 -20.87 -1.15
N PHE A 195 12.64 -19.73 -0.44
CA PHE A 195 13.75 -18.92 0.11
C PHE A 195 14.68 -19.67 1.07
N GLN A 196 14.23 -20.80 1.62
CA GLN A 196 15.04 -21.63 2.52
C GLN A 196 16.12 -22.45 1.80
N ARG A 197 16.07 -22.52 0.48
CA ARG A 197 17.10 -23.14 -0.37
C ARG A 197 17.73 -22.14 -1.33
N PRO A 198 18.89 -22.43 -1.86
CA PRO A 198 19.45 -21.62 -2.95
C PRO A 198 18.50 -21.56 -4.15
N ILE A 199 18.18 -20.34 -4.58
CA ILE A 199 17.36 -20.06 -5.76
C ILE A 199 18.29 -19.59 -6.87
N THR A 200 18.20 -20.22 -8.03
CA THR A 200 19.04 -19.88 -9.19
C THR A 200 18.37 -18.85 -10.08
N LEU A 201 19.20 -18.05 -10.76
CA LEU A 201 18.73 -17.08 -11.76
C LEU A 201 17.93 -17.77 -12.88
N LYS A 202 18.30 -18.99 -13.26
CA LYS A 202 17.63 -19.79 -14.29
C LYS A 202 16.19 -20.15 -13.86
N GLU A 203 15.98 -20.51 -12.59
CA GLU A 203 14.64 -20.81 -12.07
C GLU A 203 13.73 -19.58 -12.13
N VAL A 204 14.17 -18.44 -11.58
CA VAL A 204 13.33 -17.22 -11.56
C VAL A 204 13.11 -16.62 -12.94
N SER A 205 14.10 -16.67 -13.83
CA SER A 205 13.93 -16.21 -15.20
C SER A 205 12.97 -17.09 -16.00
N GLY A 206 13.02 -18.41 -15.80
CA GLY A 206 12.09 -19.36 -16.40
C GLY A 206 10.64 -19.12 -15.97
N LEU A 207 10.41 -18.84 -14.69
CA LEU A 207 9.08 -18.47 -14.16
C LEU A 207 8.54 -17.18 -14.77
N ALA A 208 9.43 -16.23 -15.05
CA ALA A 208 9.09 -14.98 -15.72
C ALA A 208 8.95 -15.13 -17.26
N ASN A 209 9.19 -16.31 -17.84
CA ASN A 209 9.31 -16.54 -19.27
C ASN A 209 10.32 -15.59 -19.93
N LEU A 210 11.49 -15.44 -19.32
CA LEU A 210 12.60 -14.59 -19.79
C LEU A 210 13.90 -15.40 -19.83
N THR A 211 14.85 -14.95 -20.67
CA THR A 211 16.25 -15.42 -20.52
C THR A 211 16.85 -14.83 -19.24
N PRO A 212 17.90 -15.43 -18.65
CA PRO A 212 18.59 -14.87 -17.49
C PRO A 212 19.04 -13.43 -17.68
N GLU A 213 19.56 -13.08 -18.87
CA GLU A 213 20.00 -11.72 -19.20
C GLU A 213 18.84 -10.74 -19.29
N ALA A 214 17.74 -11.14 -19.95
CA ALA A 214 16.52 -10.35 -20.05
C ALA A 214 15.88 -10.15 -18.67
N PHE A 215 15.90 -11.17 -17.80
CA PHE A 215 15.42 -11.09 -16.42
C PHE A 215 16.25 -10.09 -15.60
N CYS A 216 17.58 -10.16 -15.66
CA CYS A 216 18.46 -9.21 -14.99
C CYS A 216 18.21 -7.77 -15.46
N LYS A 217 18.02 -7.55 -16.76
CA LYS A 217 17.69 -6.24 -17.32
C LYS A 217 16.33 -5.74 -16.83
N TYR A 218 15.34 -6.63 -16.80
CA TYR A 218 13.98 -6.32 -16.35
C TYR A 218 13.92 -5.88 -14.87
N PHE A 219 14.70 -6.53 -13.99
CA PHE A 219 14.73 -6.20 -12.56
C PHE A 219 15.72 -5.08 -12.19
N LYS A 220 16.57 -4.61 -13.10
CA LYS A 220 17.49 -3.48 -12.88
C LYS A 220 16.90 -2.13 -13.30
N THR A 221 15.79 -2.12 -14.03
CA THR A 221 15.10 -0.91 -14.52
C THR A 221 13.95 -0.50 -13.63
#